data_bfea94f983cf0a028e8e35d4132d8865
#
_entry.id   bfea94f983cf0a028e8e35d4132d8865
#
_cell.length_a   1.000
_cell.length_b   1.000
_cell.length_c   1.000
_cell.angle_alpha   90.00
_cell.angle_beta   90.00
_cell.angle_gamma   90.00
#
_symmetry.space_group_name_H-M   'P 1'
#
loop_
_entity.id
_entity.type
_entity.pdbx_description
1 polymer ?
#
loop_
_entity_poly.entity_id
_entity_poly.type
_entity_poly.pdbx_seq_one_letter_code
_entity_poly.pdbx_strand_id
1 'polypeptide(L)'
;MWEIVAIAVVVLIAAVLVFAAVRPDTFSVQRTTSINAAPDKIFPFIEDFNRWRLWSPYENKDPAMKRTVSGAGSGKGAVYEWDGNSKVGKGRIEITDASAPARVTIKLDMIKPMEGHNIVNFTLEPRGGATQVTTQVTWAMRGSCAYMAKVMGLFLDMDKMIGKDFEIGLANLKTQAER
;
A
#
# COMPACT_ATOMS: atom_id res chain seq x y z
N MET A 1 -46.14 5.26 15.19
CA MET A 1 -44.73 5.72 15.42
C MET A 1 -43.71 4.65 15.03
N TRP A 2 -43.83 3.40 15.50
CA TRP A 2 -42.90 2.33 15.20
C TRP A 2 -42.76 2.03 13.70
N GLU A 3 -43.88 1.96 12.95
CA GLU A 3 -43.91 1.72 11.52
C GLU A 3 -43.17 2.81 10.71
N ILE A 4 -43.35 4.08 11.10
CA ILE A 4 -42.67 5.23 10.45
C ILE A 4 -41.15 5.13 10.65
N VAL A 5 -40.70 4.75 11.86
CA VAL A 5 -39.28 4.56 12.16
C VAL A 5 -38.73 3.40 11.36
N ALA A 6 -39.46 2.28 11.26
CA ALA A 6 -39.03 1.13 10.47
C ALA A 6 -38.89 1.47 8.98
N ILE A 7 -39.86 2.19 8.41
CA ILE A 7 -39.81 2.64 7.02
C ILE A 7 -38.60 3.59 6.80
N ALA A 8 -38.38 4.53 7.69
CA ALA A 8 -37.26 5.47 7.59
C ALA A 8 -35.91 4.73 7.61
N VAL A 9 -35.76 3.71 8.46
CA VAL A 9 -34.51 2.88 8.51
C VAL A 9 -34.33 2.11 7.22
N VAL A 10 -35.38 1.51 6.67
CA VAL A 10 -35.30 0.77 5.39
C VAL A 10 -34.91 1.70 4.24
N VAL A 11 -35.50 2.88 4.16
CA VAL A 11 -35.18 3.89 3.14
C VAL A 11 -33.71 4.35 3.28
N LEU A 12 -33.24 4.56 4.51
CA LEU A 12 -31.84 4.93 4.75
C LEU A 12 -30.86 3.85 4.31
N ILE A 13 -31.14 2.58 4.65
CA ILE A 13 -30.31 1.44 4.21
C ILE A 13 -30.31 1.35 2.68
N ALA A 14 -31.48 1.44 2.04
CA ALA A 14 -31.57 1.41 0.58
C ALA A 14 -30.77 2.54 -0.06
N ALA A 15 -30.84 3.75 0.48
CA ALA A 15 -30.07 4.91 0.00
C ALA A 15 -28.55 4.67 0.13
N VAL A 16 -28.08 4.12 1.24
CA VAL A 16 -26.66 3.76 1.46
C VAL A 16 -26.20 2.72 0.43
N LEU A 17 -26.99 1.68 0.20
CA LEU A 17 -26.67 0.63 -0.77
C LEU A 17 -26.63 1.16 -2.21
N VAL A 18 -27.61 1.97 -2.61
CA VAL A 18 -27.62 2.61 -3.92
C VAL A 18 -26.44 3.55 -4.09
N PHE A 19 -26.10 4.35 -3.08
CA PHE A 19 -24.97 5.25 -3.13
C PHE A 19 -23.62 4.51 -3.24
N ALA A 20 -23.48 3.37 -2.54
CA ALA A 20 -22.34 2.51 -2.68
C ALA A 20 -22.24 1.89 -4.10
N ALA A 21 -23.35 1.52 -4.71
CA ALA A 21 -23.38 0.91 -6.04
C ALA A 21 -22.86 1.84 -7.15
N VAL A 22 -23.08 3.15 -7.04
CA VAL A 22 -22.61 4.13 -8.04
C VAL A 22 -21.15 4.58 -7.83
N ARG A 23 -20.50 4.15 -6.74
CA ARG A 23 -19.07 4.45 -6.53
C ARG A 23 -18.18 3.63 -7.46
N PRO A 24 -16.99 4.17 -7.81
CA PRO A 24 -16.03 3.46 -8.68
C PRO A 24 -15.68 2.06 -8.14
N ASP A 25 -15.49 1.11 -9.07
CA ASP A 25 -15.06 -0.26 -8.78
C ASP A 25 -13.55 -0.38 -8.50
N THR A 26 -12.86 0.75 -8.48
CA THR A 26 -11.41 0.83 -8.22
C THR A 26 -11.11 1.90 -7.20
N PHE A 27 -10.02 1.71 -6.47
CA PHE A 27 -9.44 2.72 -5.60
C PHE A 27 -7.98 2.96 -5.97
N SER A 28 -7.48 4.14 -5.60
CA SER A 28 -6.07 4.49 -5.73
C SER A 28 -5.64 5.31 -4.53
N VAL A 29 -4.51 4.94 -3.94
CA VAL A 29 -3.87 5.69 -2.85
C VAL A 29 -2.44 5.96 -3.26
N GLN A 30 -1.97 7.20 -3.08
CA GLN A 30 -0.61 7.59 -3.44
C GLN A 30 -0.05 8.57 -2.42
N ARG A 31 1.24 8.40 -2.08
CA ARG A 31 2.03 9.38 -1.32
C ARG A 31 3.41 9.55 -1.93
N THR A 32 3.98 10.71 -1.74
CA THR A 32 5.27 11.09 -2.34
C THR A 32 6.14 11.77 -1.29
N THR A 33 7.44 11.51 -1.33
CA THR A 33 8.44 12.21 -0.51
C THR A 33 9.69 12.52 -1.31
N SER A 34 10.45 13.52 -0.87
CA SER A 34 11.79 13.83 -1.40
C SER A 34 12.86 13.29 -0.47
N ILE A 35 13.79 12.53 -1.03
CA ILE A 35 14.91 11.90 -0.32
C ILE A 35 16.22 12.48 -0.87
N ASN A 36 17.13 12.95 0.00
CA ASN A 36 18.43 13.50 -0.37
C ASN A 36 19.45 12.39 -0.63
N ALA A 37 19.15 11.56 -1.62
CA ALA A 37 20.02 10.47 -2.08
C ALA A 37 19.74 10.18 -3.55
N ALA A 38 20.72 9.59 -4.25
CA ALA A 38 20.54 9.14 -5.62
C ALA A 38 19.58 7.94 -5.69
N PRO A 39 18.85 7.75 -6.80
CA PRO A 39 17.95 6.61 -6.98
C PRO A 39 18.63 5.27 -6.74
N ASP A 40 19.87 5.09 -7.18
CA ASP A 40 20.66 3.86 -7.01
C ASP A 40 20.91 3.50 -5.53
N LYS A 41 20.95 4.50 -4.64
CA LYS A 41 21.09 4.28 -3.19
C LYS A 41 19.76 3.86 -2.55
N ILE A 42 18.64 4.34 -3.09
CA ILE A 42 17.29 4.10 -2.56
C ILE A 42 16.72 2.78 -3.08
N PHE A 43 16.89 2.50 -4.37
CA PHE A 43 16.28 1.40 -5.10
C PHE A 43 16.46 0.02 -4.42
N PRO A 44 17.66 -0.33 -3.90
CA PRO A 44 17.88 -1.61 -3.22
C PRO A 44 17.04 -1.81 -1.94
N PHE A 45 16.57 -0.73 -1.30
CA PHE A 45 15.66 -0.84 -0.15
C PHE A 45 14.25 -1.28 -0.56
N ILE A 46 13.88 -1.05 -1.82
CA ILE A 46 12.53 -1.32 -2.32
C ILE A 46 12.49 -2.68 -3.02
N GLU A 47 13.49 -3.01 -3.85
CA GLU A 47 13.52 -4.25 -4.63
C GLU A 47 13.93 -5.50 -3.84
N ASP A 48 14.53 -5.34 -2.65
CA ASP A 48 14.95 -6.43 -1.78
C ASP A 48 14.04 -6.50 -0.55
N PHE A 49 13.18 -7.50 -0.49
CA PHE A 49 12.26 -7.72 0.61
C PHE A 49 12.93 -7.98 1.96
N ASN A 50 14.19 -8.43 1.99
CA ASN A 50 14.94 -8.58 3.24
C ASN A 50 15.22 -7.23 3.89
N ARG A 51 15.30 -6.16 3.10
CA ARG A 51 15.52 -4.78 3.57
C ARG A 51 14.24 -4.09 4.04
N TRP A 52 13.06 -4.64 3.74
CA TRP A 52 11.78 -4.05 4.15
C TRP A 52 11.65 -3.93 5.66
N ARG A 53 12.29 -4.80 6.44
CA ARG A 53 12.36 -4.71 7.90
C ARG A 53 12.93 -3.38 8.41
N LEU A 54 13.70 -2.68 7.61
CA LEU A 54 14.36 -1.44 8.01
C LEU A 54 13.43 -0.22 7.90
N TRP A 55 12.37 -0.31 7.04
CA TRP A 55 11.57 0.86 6.73
C TRP A 55 10.06 0.61 6.62
N SER A 56 9.62 -0.60 6.29
CA SER A 56 8.18 -0.89 6.12
C SER A 56 7.40 -0.62 7.41
N PRO A 57 6.30 0.14 7.36
CA PRO A 57 5.52 0.47 8.54
C PRO A 57 4.80 -0.76 9.11
N TYR A 58 4.57 -1.77 8.27
CA TYR A 58 3.87 -3.00 8.66
C TYR A 58 4.70 -3.89 9.58
N GLU A 59 6.03 -3.80 9.48
CA GLU A 59 6.95 -4.51 10.36
C GLU A 59 6.82 -4.07 11.82
N ASN A 60 6.54 -2.78 12.05
CA ASN A 60 6.33 -2.23 13.39
C ASN A 60 4.92 -2.49 13.94
N LYS A 61 3.93 -2.74 13.06
CA LYS A 61 2.55 -3.06 13.48
C LYS A 61 2.42 -4.45 14.06
N ASP A 62 3.26 -5.38 13.61
CA ASP A 62 3.36 -6.74 14.15
C ASP A 62 4.79 -7.27 14.04
N PRO A 63 5.65 -6.97 15.01
CA PRO A 63 7.02 -7.48 15.03
C PRO A 63 7.11 -9.01 15.08
N ALA A 64 6.07 -9.68 15.58
CA ALA A 64 5.99 -11.14 15.73
C ALA A 64 5.37 -11.85 14.52
N MET A 65 4.92 -11.14 13.49
CA MET A 65 4.30 -11.77 12.31
C MET A 65 5.26 -12.77 11.66
N LYS A 66 4.71 -13.88 11.18
CA LYS A 66 5.48 -14.86 10.39
C LYS A 66 5.77 -14.28 9.01
N ARG A 67 7.01 -14.39 8.56
CA ARG A 67 7.49 -13.90 7.27
C ARG A 67 8.19 -15.00 6.52
N THR A 68 7.94 -15.07 5.22
CA THR A 68 8.66 -15.97 4.32
C THR A 68 9.10 -15.16 3.11
N VAL A 69 10.39 -15.13 2.85
CA VAL A 69 10.96 -14.58 1.60
C VAL A 69 11.36 -15.74 0.73
N SER A 70 10.95 -15.72 -0.53
CA SER A 70 11.20 -16.79 -1.49
C SER A 70 11.32 -16.23 -2.91
N GLY A 71 11.51 -17.10 -3.89
CA GLY A 71 11.70 -16.70 -5.30
C GLY A 71 13.08 -16.12 -5.54
N ALA A 72 13.17 -15.05 -6.33
CA ALA A 72 14.43 -14.34 -6.58
C ALA A 72 14.92 -13.64 -5.30
N GLY A 73 16.22 -13.48 -5.14
CA GLY A 73 16.81 -12.81 -3.97
C GLY A 73 16.46 -11.33 -3.88
N SER A 74 16.27 -10.67 -5.04
CA SER A 74 15.77 -9.30 -5.18
C SER A 74 15.21 -9.07 -6.58
N GLY A 75 14.52 -7.96 -6.81
CA GLY A 75 13.95 -7.60 -8.09
C GLY A 75 12.85 -8.55 -8.57
N LYS A 76 12.64 -8.62 -9.87
CA LYS A 76 11.56 -9.40 -10.49
C LYS A 76 11.60 -10.87 -10.07
N GLY A 77 10.45 -11.39 -9.59
CA GLY A 77 10.27 -12.75 -9.10
C GLY A 77 10.58 -12.94 -7.61
N ALA A 78 11.01 -11.88 -6.90
CA ALA A 78 11.09 -11.91 -5.44
C ALA A 78 9.68 -11.96 -4.85
N VAL A 79 9.49 -12.78 -3.82
CA VAL A 79 8.21 -13.02 -3.14
C VAL A 79 8.38 -12.81 -1.64
N TYR A 80 7.41 -12.15 -1.04
CA TYR A 80 7.30 -11.99 0.41
C TYR A 80 5.88 -12.34 0.85
N GLU A 81 5.78 -13.26 1.80
CA GLU A 81 4.52 -13.69 2.40
C GLU A 81 4.53 -13.35 3.89
N TRP A 82 3.37 -12.98 4.41
CA TRP A 82 3.22 -12.72 5.84
C TRP A 82 1.92 -13.29 6.38
N ASP A 83 1.96 -13.65 7.67
CA ASP A 83 0.80 -14.07 8.45
C ASP A 83 0.92 -13.47 9.84
N GLY A 84 0.12 -12.45 10.11
CA GLY A 84 0.22 -11.64 11.32
C GLY A 84 -1.13 -11.37 11.98
N ASN A 85 -1.12 -10.44 12.91
CA ASN A 85 -2.29 -10.05 13.69
C ASN A 85 -3.35 -9.30 12.84
N SER A 86 -4.45 -8.89 13.47
CA SER A 86 -5.56 -8.18 12.79
C SER A 86 -5.17 -6.82 12.18
N LYS A 87 -4.03 -6.24 12.57
CA LYS A 87 -3.56 -4.94 12.04
C LYS A 87 -2.83 -5.09 10.70
N VAL A 88 -2.17 -6.22 10.45
CA VAL A 88 -1.41 -6.48 9.22
C VAL A 88 -2.05 -7.58 8.37
N GLY A 89 -2.86 -8.45 8.98
CA GLY A 89 -3.55 -9.53 8.28
C GLY A 89 -2.61 -10.60 7.73
N LYS A 90 -3.03 -11.20 6.62
CA LYS A 90 -2.27 -12.21 5.88
C LYS A 90 -2.27 -11.87 4.40
N GLY A 91 -1.13 -12.04 3.74
CA GLY A 91 -1.04 -11.76 2.33
C GLY A 91 0.29 -12.18 1.72
N ARG A 92 0.41 -11.86 0.44
CA ARG A 92 1.58 -12.15 -0.39
C ARG A 92 1.84 -10.97 -1.31
N ILE A 93 3.09 -10.62 -1.47
CA ILE A 93 3.53 -9.70 -2.52
C ILE A 93 4.60 -10.36 -3.40
N GLU A 94 4.61 -9.96 -4.67
CA GLU A 94 5.57 -10.43 -5.65
C GLU A 94 6.01 -9.25 -6.53
N ILE A 95 7.32 -9.08 -6.70
CA ILE A 95 7.83 -8.11 -7.67
C ILE A 95 7.62 -8.67 -9.07
N THR A 96 6.72 -8.06 -9.82
CA THR A 96 6.39 -8.47 -11.19
C THR A 96 7.24 -7.76 -12.23
N ASP A 97 7.76 -6.57 -11.90
CA ASP A 97 8.68 -5.80 -12.74
C ASP A 97 9.60 -4.93 -11.88
N ALA A 98 10.87 -4.84 -12.27
CA ALA A 98 11.87 -3.98 -11.65
C ALA A 98 12.75 -3.37 -12.73
N SER A 99 12.60 -2.07 -12.94
CA SER A 99 13.36 -1.27 -13.88
C SER A 99 14.29 -0.34 -13.09
N ALA A 100 15.48 -0.86 -12.76
CA ALA A 100 16.46 -0.13 -11.96
C ALA A 100 17.00 1.11 -12.69
N PRO A 101 17.24 2.22 -11.97
CA PRO A 101 16.88 2.47 -10.59
C PRO A 101 15.53 3.24 -10.44
N ALA A 102 14.64 3.14 -11.44
CA ALA A 102 13.52 4.08 -11.62
C ALA A 102 12.17 3.54 -11.11
N ARG A 103 11.91 2.23 -11.20
CA ARG A 103 10.57 1.70 -10.91
C ARG A 103 10.60 0.26 -10.40
N VAL A 104 9.74 -0.02 -9.42
CA VAL A 104 9.39 -1.37 -8.97
C VAL A 104 7.87 -1.52 -9.00
N THR A 105 7.39 -2.57 -9.66
CA THR A 105 5.98 -2.95 -9.70
C THR A 105 5.76 -4.24 -8.91
N ILE A 106 4.82 -4.22 -8.01
CA ILE A 106 4.55 -5.31 -7.08
C ILE A 106 3.07 -5.70 -7.19
N LYS A 107 2.80 -6.97 -7.34
CA LYS A 107 1.47 -7.55 -7.14
C LYS A 107 1.28 -7.81 -5.65
N LEU A 108 0.17 -7.34 -5.11
CA LEU A 108 -0.21 -7.52 -3.71
C LEU A 108 -1.52 -8.32 -3.66
N ASP A 109 -1.46 -9.49 -3.08
CA ASP A 109 -2.61 -10.35 -2.82
C ASP A 109 -2.87 -10.39 -1.30
N MET A 110 -3.94 -9.72 -0.86
CA MET A 110 -4.43 -9.83 0.51
C MET A 110 -5.30 -11.07 0.65
N ILE A 111 -5.11 -11.85 1.71
CA ILE A 111 -5.86 -13.06 2.03
C ILE A 111 -6.79 -12.81 3.23
N LYS A 112 -6.30 -12.06 4.23
CA LYS A 112 -7.06 -11.68 5.43
C LYS A 112 -6.83 -10.19 5.74
N PRO A 113 -7.82 -9.47 6.27
CA PRO A 113 -9.16 -9.92 6.69
C PRO A 113 -10.13 -10.15 5.51
N MET A 114 -9.86 -9.58 4.34
CA MET A 114 -10.65 -9.76 3.11
C MET A 114 -9.71 -9.99 1.94
N GLU A 115 -10.13 -10.83 1.01
CA GLU A 115 -9.40 -11.01 -0.24
C GLU A 115 -9.37 -9.72 -1.06
N GLY A 116 -8.22 -9.44 -1.63
CA GLY A 116 -8.03 -8.26 -2.47
C GLY A 116 -6.77 -8.38 -3.32
N HIS A 117 -6.87 -7.94 -4.57
CA HIS A 117 -5.77 -7.95 -5.53
C HIS A 117 -5.42 -6.53 -5.92
N ASN A 118 -4.20 -6.13 -5.63
CA ASN A 118 -3.75 -4.76 -5.83
C ASN A 118 -2.41 -4.74 -6.59
N ILE A 119 -2.17 -3.64 -7.26
CA ILE A 119 -0.87 -3.33 -7.84
C ILE A 119 -0.26 -2.17 -7.08
N VAL A 120 0.95 -2.37 -6.60
CA VAL A 120 1.76 -1.36 -5.94
C VAL A 120 2.89 -0.94 -6.87
N ASN A 121 3.09 0.36 -7.01
CA ASN A 121 4.19 0.93 -7.78
C ASN A 121 5.02 1.85 -6.91
N PHE A 122 6.33 1.65 -6.96
CA PHE A 122 7.31 2.63 -6.52
C PHE A 122 7.93 3.27 -7.75
N THR A 123 7.98 4.60 -7.77
CA THR A 123 8.63 5.37 -8.82
C THR A 123 9.68 6.28 -8.18
N LEU A 124 10.89 6.28 -8.74
CA LEU A 124 12.02 7.07 -8.28
C LEU A 124 12.42 8.02 -9.39
N GLU A 125 12.18 9.30 -9.18
CA GLU A 125 12.50 10.35 -10.16
C GLU A 125 13.61 11.23 -9.61
N PRO A 126 14.80 11.26 -10.25
CA PRO A 126 15.87 12.16 -9.84
C PRO A 126 15.40 13.61 -10.01
N ARG A 127 15.67 14.41 -9.00
CA ARG A 127 15.40 15.85 -8.96
C ARG A 127 16.67 16.56 -8.50
N GLY A 128 16.88 17.80 -8.91
CA GLY A 128 18.01 18.61 -8.50
C GLY A 128 19.11 18.73 -9.55
N GLY A 129 20.12 19.54 -9.25
CA GLY A 129 21.25 19.85 -10.14
C GLY A 129 22.52 19.08 -9.77
N ALA A 130 23.65 19.48 -10.39
CA ALA A 130 24.94 18.80 -10.29
C ALA A 130 25.54 18.76 -8.86
N THR A 131 25.09 19.61 -7.94
CA THR A 131 25.66 19.73 -6.59
C THR A 131 24.85 19.04 -5.50
N GLN A 132 23.56 18.73 -5.74
CA GLN A 132 22.71 18.06 -4.76
C GLN A 132 21.74 17.12 -5.47
N VAL A 133 21.90 15.84 -5.25
CA VAL A 133 21.02 14.80 -5.80
C VAL A 133 19.89 14.55 -4.82
N THR A 134 18.67 14.80 -5.27
CA THR A 134 17.44 14.48 -4.55
C THR A 134 16.60 13.57 -5.43
N THR A 135 15.97 12.57 -4.84
CA THR A 135 15.05 11.68 -5.54
C THR A 135 13.64 11.88 -5.01
N GLN A 136 12.72 12.13 -5.90
CA GLN A 136 11.29 12.07 -5.58
C GLN A 136 10.84 10.61 -5.63
N VAL A 137 10.44 10.07 -4.48
CA VAL A 137 9.93 8.70 -4.36
C VAL A 137 8.42 8.74 -4.19
N THR A 138 7.72 8.07 -5.09
CA THR A 138 6.27 7.93 -5.05
C THR A 138 5.92 6.48 -4.75
N TRP A 139 5.09 6.26 -3.74
CA TRP A 139 4.47 4.99 -3.42
C TRP A 139 2.98 5.07 -3.76
N ALA A 140 2.56 4.30 -4.77
CA ALA A 140 1.19 4.25 -5.24
C ALA A 140 0.64 2.82 -5.15
N MET A 141 -0.63 2.69 -4.76
CA MET A 141 -1.36 1.43 -4.79
C MET A 141 -2.71 1.65 -5.46
N ARG A 142 -3.10 0.71 -6.31
CA ARG A 142 -4.41 0.67 -6.94
C ARG A 142 -4.95 -0.75 -6.93
N GLY A 143 -6.27 -0.88 -6.83
CA GLY A 143 -6.91 -2.18 -6.84
C GLY A 143 -8.40 -2.10 -7.13
N SER A 144 -9.03 -3.27 -7.22
CA SER A 144 -10.47 -3.38 -7.31
C SER A 144 -11.11 -3.12 -5.94
N CYS A 145 -12.28 -2.51 -5.97
CA CYS A 145 -13.07 -2.24 -4.78
C CYS A 145 -14.35 -3.08 -4.84
N ALA A 146 -14.37 -4.20 -4.11
CA ALA A 146 -15.55 -5.03 -4.00
C ALA A 146 -16.71 -4.23 -3.40
N TYR A 147 -17.96 -4.61 -3.72
CA TYR A 147 -19.15 -3.89 -3.28
C TYR A 147 -19.18 -3.63 -1.77
N MET A 148 -18.85 -4.64 -0.96
CA MET A 148 -18.78 -4.49 0.50
C MET A 148 -17.71 -3.49 0.94
N ALA A 149 -16.58 -3.42 0.24
CA ALA A 149 -15.55 -2.41 0.50
C ALA A 149 -16.03 -1.00 0.14
N LYS A 150 -16.88 -0.85 -0.90
CA LYS A 150 -17.54 0.44 -1.21
C LYS A 150 -18.49 0.88 -0.09
N VAL A 151 -19.30 -0.04 0.45
CA VAL A 151 -20.17 0.24 1.60
C VAL A 151 -19.36 0.66 2.81
N MET A 152 -18.29 -0.08 3.14
CA MET A 152 -17.39 0.28 4.24
C MET A 152 -16.69 1.62 4.03
N GLY A 153 -16.31 1.92 2.79
CA GLY A 153 -15.67 3.17 2.39
C GLY A 153 -16.58 4.41 2.49
N LEU A 154 -17.87 4.26 2.79
CA LEU A 154 -18.75 5.38 3.16
C LEU A 154 -18.49 5.86 4.60
N PHE A 155 -17.99 4.97 5.45
CA PHE A 155 -17.76 5.21 6.88
C PHE A 155 -16.28 5.29 7.23
N LEU A 156 -15.41 4.70 6.40
CA LEU A 156 -13.97 4.62 6.60
C LEU A 156 -13.24 5.29 5.42
N ASP A 157 -12.40 6.26 5.71
CA ASP A 157 -11.54 6.91 4.73
C ASP A 157 -10.31 6.02 4.45
N MET A 158 -10.41 5.18 3.43
CA MET A 158 -9.35 4.26 3.02
C MET A 158 -8.09 5.00 2.56
N ASP A 159 -8.23 6.14 1.85
CA ASP A 159 -7.08 6.94 1.42
C ASP A 159 -6.31 7.47 2.63
N LYS A 160 -7.02 7.98 3.64
CA LYS A 160 -6.40 8.49 4.85
C LYS A 160 -5.72 7.38 5.65
N MET A 161 -6.35 6.21 5.76
CA MET A 161 -5.82 5.10 6.55
C MET A 161 -4.58 4.48 5.92
N ILE A 162 -4.66 4.11 4.64
CA ILE A 162 -3.54 3.52 3.90
C ILE A 162 -2.47 4.57 3.61
N GLY A 163 -2.90 5.79 3.27
CA GLY A 163 -1.99 6.91 2.99
C GLY A 163 -1.11 7.26 4.19
N LYS A 164 -1.65 7.20 5.41
CA LYS A 164 -0.85 7.40 6.62
C LYS A 164 0.26 6.35 6.78
N ASP A 165 -0.04 5.09 6.44
CA ASP A 165 0.98 4.04 6.45
C ASP A 165 2.07 4.30 5.42
N PHE A 166 1.70 4.75 4.22
CA PHE A 166 2.66 5.11 3.17
C PHE A 166 3.54 6.29 3.59
N GLU A 167 2.97 7.30 4.24
CA GLU A 167 3.71 8.44 4.78
C GLU A 167 4.76 8.00 5.81
N ILE A 168 4.38 7.12 6.75
CA ILE A 168 5.29 6.55 7.75
C ILE A 168 6.39 5.74 7.06
N GLY A 169 6.02 4.86 6.12
CA GLY A 169 6.99 4.04 5.40
C GLY A 169 7.98 4.88 4.58
N LEU A 170 7.50 5.89 3.87
CA LEU A 170 8.34 6.80 3.10
C LEU A 170 9.27 7.63 3.99
N ALA A 171 8.81 8.07 5.17
CA ALA A 171 9.65 8.76 6.14
C ALA A 171 10.76 7.85 6.71
N ASN A 172 10.43 6.58 6.99
CA ASN A 172 11.42 5.60 7.41
C ASN A 172 12.44 5.30 6.30
N LEU A 173 11.97 5.11 5.06
CA LEU A 173 12.82 4.89 3.88
C LEU A 173 13.78 6.05 3.68
N LYS A 174 13.30 7.29 3.81
CA LYS A 174 14.13 8.50 3.78
C LYS A 174 15.23 8.44 4.82
N THR A 175 14.87 8.12 6.07
CA THR A 175 15.85 8.01 7.17
C THR A 175 16.91 6.94 6.88
N GLN A 176 16.57 5.82 6.25
CA GLN A 176 17.54 4.79 5.91
C GLN A 176 18.44 5.19 4.73
N ALA A 177 17.89 5.84 3.73
CA ALA A 177 18.62 6.19 2.51
C ALA A 177 19.55 7.42 2.68
N GLU A 178 19.24 8.31 3.62
CA GLU A 178 20.03 9.52 3.90
C GLU A 178 21.18 9.30 4.92
N ARG A 179 21.28 8.10 5.49
CA ARG A 179 22.44 7.67 6.31
C ARG A 179 23.63 7.35 5.42
#